data_372e8b0e078a706975db6d2324246eea
#
_entry.id   372e8b0e078a706975db6d2324246eea
#
_cell.length_a   1.000
_cell.length_b   1.000
_cell.length_c   1.000
_cell.angle_alpha   90.00
_cell.angle_beta   90.00
_cell.angle_gamma   90.00
#
_symmetry.space_group_name_H-M   'P 1'
#
loop_
_entity.id
_entity.type
_entity.pdbx_description
1 polymer ?
#
loop_
_entity_poly.entity_id
_entity_poly.type
_entity_poly.pdbx_seq_one_letter_code
_entity_poly.pdbx_strand_id
1 'polypeptide(L)'
;MMNISSAPHAADAEHRMIYEPADALGFTAWTDCFDYQNGRLGLSFKEIRRAHDAAFVPPRLEMGEAIGAPVSYCSAECGSADTVSERVYMASDDGGEHWYETGRCPLAEGSFLNAGFADGRLVGLDVGRVNAARTGWCDYIAVRESTDGGSTWTETARLLEGCAVYLWRLRRLRDGSLLVLASFYGTPWGAGCERATRNTMLPGETYLNKIQTFFLHSPDGRSFSGPHYVLPGIGAHEYDAAELSDGRLLFVAGDVQ
;
A
#
# COMPACT_ATOMS: atom_id res chain seq x y z
N MET A 1 -15.87 11.89 -31.32
CA MET A 1 -14.56 11.20 -31.38
C MET A 1 -13.52 12.20 -30.93
N MET A 2 -12.94 12.05 -29.74
CA MET A 2 -11.76 12.83 -29.34
C MET A 2 -10.57 12.34 -30.16
N ASN A 3 -9.86 13.28 -30.76
CA ASN A 3 -8.68 12.99 -31.53
C ASN A 3 -7.50 12.69 -30.59
N ILE A 4 -7.13 11.43 -30.42
CA ILE A 4 -6.09 10.96 -29.51
C ILE A 4 -4.67 11.26 -30.03
N SER A 5 -4.54 11.89 -31.20
CA SER A 5 -3.24 12.12 -31.85
C SER A 5 -2.40 13.25 -31.27
N SER A 6 -2.85 13.91 -30.19
CA SER A 6 -2.13 14.99 -29.50
C SER A 6 -1.86 14.72 -28.03
N ALA A 7 -1.78 13.45 -27.60
CA ALA A 7 -1.27 13.15 -26.28
C ALA A 7 0.18 13.65 -26.17
N PRO A 8 0.53 14.43 -25.15
CA PRO A 8 1.90 14.87 -24.96
C PRO A 8 2.78 13.62 -24.86
N HIS A 9 3.70 13.46 -25.78
CA HIS A 9 4.74 12.46 -25.65
C HIS A 9 5.69 12.96 -24.56
N ALA A 10 6.02 12.11 -23.58
CA ALA A 10 7.12 12.37 -22.65
C ALA A 10 8.44 12.25 -23.43
N ALA A 11 8.77 13.29 -24.22
CA ALA A 11 9.95 13.31 -25.05
C ALA A 11 11.26 13.40 -24.24
N ASP A 12 11.15 13.80 -22.98
CA ASP A 12 12.30 14.06 -22.09
C ASP A 12 12.20 13.25 -20.78
N ALA A 13 11.73 11.99 -20.85
CA ALA A 13 11.71 11.12 -19.68
C ALA A 13 13.13 10.65 -19.37
N GLU A 14 13.67 11.03 -18.21
CA GLU A 14 14.91 10.53 -17.68
C GLU A 14 14.64 9.35 -16.76
N HIS A 15 15.37 8.26 -16.94
CA HIS A 15 15.31 7.08 -16.10
C HIS A 15 16.55 7.03 -15.20
N ARG A 16 16.33 7.05 -13.88
CA ARG A 16 17.40 6.93 -12.89
C ARG A 16 17.16 5.75 -11.97
N MET A 17 18.22 5.02 -11.65
CA MET A 17 18.20 4.03 -10.59
C MET A 17 18.33 4.77 -9.26
N ILE A 18 17.29 4.73 -8.42
CA ILE A 18 17.28 5.39 -7.11
C ILE A 18 17.84 4.44 -6.04
N TYR A 19 17.60 3.16 -6.18
CA TYR A 19 18.01 2.15 -5.21
C TYR A 19 18.37 0.85 -5.93
N GLU A 20 19.47 0.24 -5.49
CA GLU A 20 19.90 -1.08 -5.93
C GLU A 20 19.96 -2.01 -4.71
N PRO A 21 19.24 -3.16 -4.72
CA PRO A 21 19.30 -4.12 -3.64
C PRO A 21 20.74 -4.62 -3.43
N ALA A 22 21.15 -4.75 -2.18
CA ALA A 22 22.49 -5.24 -1.83
C ALA A 22 22.71 -6.71 -2.24
N ASP A 23 21.66 -7.49 -2.36
CA ASP A 23 21.69 -8.86 -2.85
C ASP A 23 21.23 -8.91 -4.31
N ALA A 24 22.07 -9.44 -5.20
CA ALA A 24 21.77 -9.60 -6.63
C ALA A 24 20.50 -10.45 -6.91
N LEU A 25 20.04 -11.24 -5.95
CA LEU A 25 18.81 -12.01 -6.01
C LEU A 25 17.66 -11.34 -5.24
N GLY A 26 17.90 -10.18 -4.65
CA GLY A 26 16.91 -9.36 -4.00
C GLY A 26 16.01 -8.65 -5.01
N PHE A 27 14.84 -8.26 -4.57
CA PHE A 27 13.96 -7.39 -5.35
C PHE A 27 13.23 -6.39 -4.47
N THR A 28 12.76 -5.31 -5.09
CA THR A 28 11.95 -4.28 -4.46
C THR A 28 10.52 -4.33 -4.99
N ALA A 29 9.56 -4.06 -4.13
CA ALA A 29 8.15 -4.08 -4.49
C ALA A 29 7.32 -3.13 -3.60
N TRP A 30 6.09 -2.87 -4.03
CA TRP A 30 5.11 -2.06 -3.30
C TRP A 30 5.66 -0.73 -2.84
N THR A 31 6.00 0.07 -3.83
CA THR A 31 6.52 1.41 -3.66
C THR A 31 5.41 2.39 -3.30
N ASP A 32 5.66 3.23 -2.31
CA ASP A 32 4.83 4.36 -1.93
C ASP A 32 5.65 5.65 -1.98
N CYS A 33 5.13 6.66 -2.68
CA CYS A 33 5.75 7.98 -2.80
C CYS A 33 4.89 9.00 -2.05
N PHE A 34 5.51 9.80 -1.20
CA PHE A 34 4.85 10.79 -0.37
C PHE A 34 5.69 12.06 -0.20
N ASP A 35 5.09 13.12 0.29
CA ASP A 35 5.77 14.37 0.62
C ASP A 35 5.79 14.62 2.14
N TYR A 36 6.68 15.54 2.58
CA TYR A 36 6.81 16.01 3.96
C TYR A 36 6.24 17.41 4.19
N GLN A 37 5.49 17.96 3.26
CA GLN A 37 4.93 19.34 3.31
C GLN A 37 5.95 20.49 3.31
N ASN A 38 7.23 20.22 3.31
CA ASN A 38 8.32 21.21 3.33
C ASN A 38 9.19 21.13 2.06
N GLY A 39 8.71 20.46 1.01
CA GLY A 39 9.45 20.23 -0.24
C GLY A 39 10.32 18.99 -0.22
N ARG A 40 10.50 18.34 0.92
CA ARG A 40 11.15 17.05 1.03
C ARG A 40 10.24 15.96 0.49
N LEU A 41 10.79 15.07 -0.33
CA LEU A 41 10.08 13.90 -0.86
C LEU A 41 10.43 12.66 -0.05
N GLY A 42 9.49 11.76 0.06
CA GLY A 42 9.65 10.46 0.68
C GLY A 42 9.34 9.33 -0.28
N LEU A 43 10.02 8.23 -0.10
CA LEU A 43 9.82 6.98 -0.82
C LEU A 43 9.90 5.83 0.18
N SER A 44 8.98 4.89 0.11
CA SER A 44 9.13 3.63 0.82
C SER A 44 8.84 2.46 -0.09
N PHE A 45 9.48 1.34 0.17
CA PHE A 45 9.27 0.10 -0.58
C PHE A 45 9.62 -1.10 0.29
N LYS A 46 9.11 -2.25 -0.11
CA LYS A 46 9.51 -3.52 0.45
C LYS A 46 10.76 -3.99 -0.26
N GLU A 47 11.80 -4.30 0.50
CA GLU A 47 12.95 -5.05 0.02
C GLU A 47 12.87 -6.49 0.52
N ILE A 48 13.11 -7.43 -0.39
CA ILE A 48 13.21 -8.85 -0.08
C ILE A 48 14.58 -9.30 -0.50
N ARG A 49 15.34 -9.86 0.44
CA ARG A 49 16.67 -10.41 0.21
C ARG A 49 16.79 -11.79 0.81
N ARG A 50 17.76 -12.53 0.36
CA ARG A 50 18.07 -13.84 0.94
C ARG A 50 18.62 -13.70 2.36
N ALA A 51 18.20 -14.59 3.26
CA ALA A 51 18.85 -14.70 4.56
C ALA A 51 20.31 -15.14 4.39
N HIS A 52 21.22 -14.55 5.15
CA HIS A 52 22.68 -14.66 4.96
C HIS A 52 23.22 -16.09 4.87
N ASP A 53 22.57 -17.05 5.52
CA ASP A 53 23.03 -18.43 5.66
C ASP A 53 22.20 -19.45 4.87
N ALA A 54 21.19 -19.02 4.12
CA ALA A 54 20.35 -19.91 3.36
C ALA A 54 21.03 -20.30 2.03
N ALA A 55 21.25 -21.60 1.83
CA ALA A 55 21.53 -22.11 0.50
C ALA A 55 20.34 -21.76 -0.40
N PHE A 56 20.61 -21.09 -1.51
CA PHE A 56 19.55 -20.81 -2.47
C PHE A 56 18.97 -22.12 -3.02
N VAL A 57 17.80 -22.46 -2.54
CA VAL A 57 16.98 -23.48 -3.15
C VAL A 57 15.90 -22.71 -3.93
N PRO A 58 15.94 -22.75 -5.28
CA PRO A 58 14.89 -22.10 -6.05
C PRO A 58 13.54 -22.73 -5.64
N PRO A 59 12.57 -21.94 -5.21
CA PRO A 59 11.28 -22.48 -4.83
C PRO A 59 10.61 -23.14 -6.04
N ARG A 60 9.85 -24.18 -5.78
CA ARG A 60 9.15 -24.94 -6.79
C ARG A 60 8.07 -24.09 -7.44
N LEU A 61 8.13 -24.00 -8.74
CA LEU A 61 7.28 -23.13 -9.58
C LEU A 61 5.91 -23.79 -9.81
N GLU A 62 4.89 -23.39 -9.06
CA GLU A 62 3.52 -23.81 -9.41
C GLU A 62 2.74 -22.74 -10.17
N MET A 63 2.97 -21.48 -9.89
CA MET A 63 2.28 -20.39 -10.61
C MET A 63 3.21 -19.50 -11.43
N GLY A 64 4.48 -19.45 -11.10
CA GLY A 64 5.45 -18.63 -11.80
C GLY A 64 5.77 -19.09 -13.21
N GLU A 65 5.63 -20.38 -13.52
CA GLU A 65 5.79 -20.90 -14.88
C GLU A 65 4.77 -20.30 -15.85
N ALA A 66 3.55 -20.06 -15.39
CA ALA A 66 2.48 -19.51 -16.21
C ALA A 66 2.68 -18.02 -16.56
N ILE A 67 3.42 -17.27 -15.74
CA ILE A 67 3.64 -15.82 -15.91
C ILE A 67 5.12 -15.45 -16.11
N GLY A 68 6.01 -16.45 -16.13
CA GLY A 68 7.46 -16.23 -16.28
C GLY A 68 8.12 -15.48 -15.13
N ALA A 69 7.44 -15.34 -13.98
CA ALA A 69 8.00 -14.67 -12.81
C ALA A 69 8.79 -15.64 -11.93
N PRO A 70 9.91 -15.20 -11.32
CA PRO A 70 10.64 -16.04 -10.35
C PRO A 70 9.74 -16.34 -9.14
N VAL A 71 9.64 -17.59 -8.75
CA VAL A 71 8.73 -18.05 -7.68
C VAL A 71 9.14 -17.63 -6.27
N SER A 72 10.39 -17.23 -6.09
CA SER A 72 10.84 -16.52 -4.89
C SER A 72 9.94 -15.32 -4.52
N TYR A 73 9.23 -14.79 -5.50
CA TYR A 73 8.27 -13.70 -5.35
C TYR A 73 7.13 -14.03 -4.37
N CYS A 74 6.43 -15.15 -4.56
CA CYS A 74 5.29 -15.51 -3.71
C CYS A 74 5.71 -16.05 -2.34
N SER A 75 6.80 -16.82 -2.28
CA SER A 75 7.28 -17.37 -1.01
C SER A 75 7.86 -16.31 -0.09
N ALA A 76 8.45 -15.25 -0.64
CA ALA A 76 8.94 -14.14 0.13
C ALA A 76 7.82 -13.29 0.73
N GLU A 77 6.67 -13.16 0.07
CA GLU A 77 5.46 -12.55 0.66
C GLU A 77 4.92 -13.36 1.83
N CYS A 78 5.04 -14.67 1.74
CA CYS A 78 4.56 -15.58 2.78
C CYS A 78 5.55 -15.77 3.94
N GLY A 79 6.73 -15.12 3.91
CA GLY A 79 7.74 -15.22 4.96
C GLY A 79 8.41 -16.60 4.97
N SER A 80 9.05 -16.98 3.87
CA SER A 80 9.86 -18.22 3.87
C SER A 80 11.06 -18.04 4.80
N ALA A 81 11.50 -19.13 5.44
CA ALA A 81 12.67 -19.13 6.34
C ALA A 81 13.97 -18.66 5.66
N ASP A 82 13.97 -18.64 4.31
CA ASP A 82 15.14 -18.35 3.49
C ASP A 82 15.22 -16.87 3.05
N THR A 83 14.24 -16.04 3.45
CA THR A 83 14.18 -14.63 3.05
C THR A 83 14.02 -13.71 4.23
N VAL A 84 14.63 -12.53 4.12
CA VAL A 84 14.40 -11.37 5.00
C VAL A 84 13.62 -10.35 4.21
N SER A 85 12.50 -9.90 4.77
CA SER A 85 11.67 -8.84 4.20
C SER A 85 11.71 -7.62 5.10
N GLU A 86 12.11 -6.50 4.54
CA GLU A 86 12.22 -5.22 5.23
C GLU A 86 11.43 -4.14 4.51
N ARG A 87 11.02 -3.13 5.24
CA ARG A 87 10.53 -1.87 4.72
C ARG A 87 11.70 -0.89 4.73
N VAL A 88 12.02 -0.32 3.58
CA VAL A 88 13.06 0.71 3.41
C VAL A 88 12.38 2.05 3.23
N TYR A 89 12.89 3.07 3.90
CA TYR A 89 12.44 4.45 3.78
C TYR A 89 13.59 5.30 3.26
N MET A 90 13.29 6.13 2.26
CA MET A 90 14.22 7.04 1.66
C MET A 90 13.64 8.45 1.62
N ALA A 91 14.50 9.44 1.54
CA ALA A 91 14.12 10.83 1.34
C ALA A 91 15.02 11.53 0.32
N SER A 92 14.47 12.60 -0.24
CA SER A 92 15.18 13.55 -1.09
C SER A 92 14.83 14.97 -0.63
N ASP A 93 15.87 15.81 -0.47
CA ASP A 93 15.72 17.22 -0.10
C ASP A 93 15.91 18.17 -1.28
N ASP A 94 16.11 17.65 -2.49
CA ASP A 94 16.44 18.40 -3.72
C ASP A 94 15.50 18.09 -4.89
N GLY A 95 14.26 17.73 -4.59
CA GLY A 95 13.24 17.48 -5.60
C GLY A 95 13.38 16.13 -6.30
N GLY A 96 14.08 15.18 -5.73
CA GLY A 96 14.26 13.83 -6.26
C GLY A 96 15.55 13.61 -7.02
N GLU A 97 16.47 14.59 -7.03
CA GLU A 97 17.78 14.46 -7.69
C GLU A 97 18.68 13.47 -6.95
N HIS A 98 18.73 13.56 -5.62
CA HIS A 98 19.49 12.65 -4.77
C HIS A 98 18.60 12.05 -3.70
N TRP A 99 18.76 10.75 -3.50
CA TRP A 99 18.00 9.97 -2.53
C TRP A 99 18.95 9.32 -1.52
N TYR A 100 18.53 9.29 -0.26
CA TYR A 100 19.27 8.63 0.81
C TYR A 100 18.31 7.87 1.73
N GLU A 101 18.78 6.75 2.28
CA GLU A 101 18.03 5.95 3.23
C GLU A 101 17.88 6.71 4.55
N THR A 102 16.67 6.82 5.05
CA THR A 102 16.35 7.47 6.33
C THR A 102 16.08 6.47 7.43
N GLY A 103 15.61 5.28 7.07
CA GLY A 103 15.30 4.23 8.01
C GLY A 103 14.98 2.91 7.34
N ARG A 104 15.04 1.86 8.14
CA ARG A 104 14.75 0.48 7.73
C ARG A 104 14.22 -0.29 8.92
N CYS A 105 13.19 -1.10 8.72
CA CYS A 105 12.64 -1.94 9.77
C CYS A 105 12.12 -3.26 9.19
N PRO A 106 11.89 -4.29 10.03
CA PRO A 106 11.19 -5.49 9.62
C PRO A 106 9.85 -5.15 8.97
N LEU A 107 9.49 -5.88 7.93
CA LEU A 107 8.28 -5.58 7.13
C LEU A 107 7.01 -5.48 8.00
N ALA A 108 6.88 -6.33 9.01
CA ALA A 108 5.71 -6.36 9.90
C ALA A 108 5.62 -5.15 10.84
N GLU A 109 6.73 -4.44 11.07
CA GLU A 109 6.81 -3.29 11.96
C GLU A 109 6.61 -1.97 11.23
N GLY A 110 6.95 -1.91 9.95
CA GLY A 110 6.80 -0.74 9.10
C GLY A 110 5.36 -0.48 8.65
N SER A 111 5.21 0.45 7.72
CA SER A 111 3.91 0.81 7.17
C SER A 111 3.91 0.76 5.65
N PHE A 112 2.78 0.35 5.08
CA PHE A 112 2.61 0.21 3.64
C PHE A 112 2.40 1.56 2.95
N LEU A 113 1.48 2.38 3.46
CA LEU A 113 1.19 3.72 2.96
C LEU A 113 1.69 4.75 3.95
N ASN A 114 2.27 5.85 3.47
CA ASN A 114 2.93 6.83 4.32
C ASN A 114 2.58 8.26 3.95
N ALA A 115 2.61 9.14 4.94
CA ALA A 115 2.57 10.58 4.77
C ALA A 115 3.62 11.20 5.70
N GLY A 116 4.46 12.08 5.17
CA GLY A 116 5.41 12.86 5.94
C GLY A 116 4.80 14.15 6.46
N PHE A 117 5.31 14.69 7.54
CA PHE A 117 4.95 15.98 8.09
C PHE A 117 6.18 16.91 8.15
N ALA A 118 5.94 18.21 8.16
CA ALA A 118 7.02 19.20 8.12
C ALA A 118 7.99 19.11 9.32
N ASP A 119 7.55 18.54 10.42
CA ASP A 119 8.37 18.27 11.62
C ASP A 119 9.22 16.99 11.52
N GLY A 120 9.17 16.30 10.37
CA GLY A 120 9.89 15.05 10.12
C GLY A 120 9.14 13.78 10.58
N ARG A 121 8.00 13.93 11.21
CA ARG A 121 7.14 12.80 11.60
C ARG A 121 6.58 12.10 10.37
N LEU A 122 6.55 10.78 10.41
CA LEU A 122 5.83 9.93 9.46
C LEU A 122 4.56 9.39 10.12
N VAL A 123 3.47 9.44 9.41
CA VAL A 123 2.26 8.68 9.71
C VAL A 123 2.15 7.58 8.68
N GLY A 124 2.04 6.37 9.15
CA GLY A 124 1.94 5.19 8.32
C GLY A 124 0.65 4.42 8.55
N LEU A 125 0.13 3.85 7.49
CA LEU A 125 -1.05 2.98 7.52
C LEU A 125 -0.67 1.60 6.99
N ASP A 126 -1.05 0.59 7.73
CA ASP A 126 -0.91 -0.79 7.31
C ASP A 126 -2.14 -1.60 7.72
N VAL A 127 -2.25 -2.79 7.21
CA VAL A 127 -3.31 -3.72 7.53
C VAL A 127 -2.85 -4.64 8.66
N GLY A 128 -3.58 -4.63 9.77
CA GLY A 128 -3.28 -5.45 10.93
C GLY A 128 -4.03 -6.78 10.95
N ARG A 129 -3.48 -7.77 11.65
CA ARG A 129 -4.06 -9.08 11.85
C ARG A 129 -4.16 -9.39 13.33
N VAL A 130 -5.34 -9.69 13.83
CA VAL A 130 -5.54 -10.11 15.23
C VAL A 130 -5.26 -11.60 15.40
N ASN A 131 -5.53 -12.40 14.37
CA ASN A 131 -5.36 -13.84 14.44
C ASN A 131 -4.70 -14.38 13.16
N ALA A 132 -3.42 -14.68 13.27
CA ALA A 132 -2.62 -15.29 12.19
C ALA A 132 -3.15 -16.68 11.73
N ALA A 133 -3.95 -17.37 12.56
CA ALA A 133 -4.56 -18.64 12.22
C ALA A 133 -5.86 -18.49 11.39
N ARG A 134 -6.46 -17.32 11.35
CA ARG A 134 -7.54 -17.01 10.40
C ARG A 134 -6.90 -16.67 9.07
N THR A 135 -7.01 -17.57 8.18
CA THR A 135 -6.49 -17.53 6.83
C THR A 135 -6.53 -16.15 6.17
N GLY A 136 -5.50 -15.38 6.39
CA GLY A 136 -4.92 -14.60 5.35
C GLY A 136 -5.31 -13.16 5.19
N TRP A 137 -6.20 -12.48 5.95
CA TRP A 137 -6.49 -11.06 5.65
C TRP A 137 -6.77 -10.23 6.89
N CYS A 138 -6.61 -8.98 6.70
CA CYS A 138 -6.58 -7.84 7.55
C CYS A 138 -7.83 -7.73 8.42
N ASP A 139 -7.62 -7.59 9.72
CA ASP A 139 -8.71 -7.47 10.69
C ASP A 139 -8.93 -6.01 11.13
N TYR A 140 -8.05 -5.09 10.71
CA TYR A 140 -8.15 -3.65 11.01
C TYR A 140 -7.11 -2.86 10.20
N ILE A 141 -7.22 -1.55 10.19
CA ILE A 141 -6.17 -0.65 9.72
C ILE A 141 -5.36 -0.19 10.93
N ALA A 142 -4.07 -0.51 10.96
CA ALA A 142 -3.12 0.02 11.92
C ALA A 142 -2.69 1.43 11.50
N VAL A 143 -2.82 2.39 12.41
CA VAL A 143 -2.20 3.72 12.28
C VAL A 143 -0.94 3.71 13.12
N ARG A 144 0.18 4.06 12.51
CA ARG A 144 1.50 4.06 13.14
C ARG A 144 2.17 5.41 12.97
N GLU A 145 3.02 5.77 13.91
CA GLU A 145 3.89 6.95 13.81
C GLU A 145 5.36 6.55 13.96
N SER A 146 6.20 7.24 13.20
CA SER A 146 7.66 7.21 13.31
C SER A 146 8.21 8.63 13.39
N THR A 147 9.23 8.84 14.23
CA THR A 147 9.97 10.12 14.37
C THR A 147 11.45 9.98 14.07
N ASP A 148 11.87 8.82 13.58
CA ASP A 148 13.26 8.47 13.29
C ASP A 148 13.46 8.02 11.83
N GLY A 149 12.66 8.57 10.93
CA GLY A 149 12.77 8.34 9.49
C GLY A 149 12.28 6.96 9.03
N GLY A 150 11.50 6.26 9.85
CA GLY A 150 10.96 4.95 9.52
C GLY A 150 11.72 3.77 10.13
N SER A 151 12.72 4.03 10.98
CA SER A 151 13.49 2.97 11.64
C SER A 151 12.69 2.27 12.73
N THR A 152 11.88 3.01 13.48
CA THR A 152 10.97 2.46 14.47
C THR A 152 9.56 3.02 14.31
N TRP A 153 8.56 2.21 14.65
CA TRP A 153 7.16 2.56 14.49
C TRP A 153 6.38 2.22 15.76
N THR A 154 5.48 3.12 16.13
CA THR A 154 4.56 2.92 17.24
C THR A 154 3.13 2.90 16.72
N GLU A 155 2.37 1.85 16.99
CA GLU A 155 0.94 1.80 16.69
C GLU A 155 0.19 2.76 17.61
N THR A 156 -0.48 3.74 17.04
CA THR A 156 -1.17 4.81 17.77
C THR A 156 -2.68 4.65 17.77
N ALA A 157 -3.22 3.96 16.75
CA ALA A 157 -4.65 3.67 16.67
C ALA A 157 -4.94 2.44 15.79
N ARG A 158 -6.13 1.89 15.97
CA ARG A 158 -6.75 0.88 15.10
C ARG A 158 -8.06 1.39 14.57
N LEU A 159 -8.25 1.28 13.28
CA LEU A 159 -9.47 1.70 12.61
C LEU A 159 -10.15 0.47 12.01
N LEU A 160 -11.49 0.49 12.01
CA LEU A 160 -12.32 -0.53 11.39
C LEU A 160 -12.02 -1.95 11.90
N GLU A 161 -11.87 -2.09 13.22
CA GLU A 161 -11.60 -3.39 13.84
C GLU A 161 -12.69 -4.41 13.53
N GLY A 162 -12.27 -5.65 13.27
CA GLY A 162 -13.16 -6.74 12.85
C GLY A 162 -13.53 -6.73 11.37
N CYS A 163 -13.03 -5.78 10.59
CA CYS A 163 -13.34 -5.64 9.17
C CYS A 163 -12.20 -6.14 8.29
N ALA A 164 -12.53 -6.93 7.28
CA ALA A 164 -11.58 -7.30 6.24
C ALA A 164 -11.38 -6.09 5.30
N VAL A 165 -10.26 -5.40 5.49
CA VAL A 165 -9.94 -4.14 4.79
C VAL A 165 -8.70 -4.32 3.94
N TYR A 166 -8.62 -3.60 2.82
CA TYR A 166 -7.41 -3.43 2.04
C TYR A 166 -7.15 -1.94 1.78
N LEU A 167 -5.88 -1.55 1.84
CA LEU A 167 -5.43 -0.18 1.61
C LEU A 167 -4.89 -0.05 0.18
N TRP A 168 -5.32 0.99 -0.52
CA TRP A 168 -4.88 1.25 -1.89
C TRP A 168 -3.90 2.40 -1.97
N ARG A 169 -4.28 3.56 -1.43
CA ARG A 169 -3.48 4.79 -1.49
C ARG A 169 -3.70 5.66 -0.26
N LEU A 170 -2.69 6.44 0.04
CA LEU A 170 -2.77 7.59 0.95
C LEU A 170 -2.42 8.84 0.15
N ARG A 171 -3.33 9.79 0.12
CA ARG A 171 -3.16 11.04 -0.60
C ARG A 171 -3.22 12.21 0.35
N ARG A 172 -2.31 13.15 0.20
CA ARG A 172 -2.40 14.45 0.85
C ARG A 172 -3.24 15.39 -0.02
N LEU A 173 -4.20 16.07 0.59
CA LEU A 173 -4.99 17.13 -0.03
C LEU A 173 -4.28 18.48 0.13
N ARG A 174 -4.69 19.49 -0.63
CA ARG A 174 -4.05 20.81 -0.63
C ARG A 174 -4.14 21.52 0.69
N ASP A 175 -5.17 21.26 1.48
CA ASP A 175 -5.33 21.79 2.84
C ASP A 175 -4.42 21.09 3.86
N GLY A 176 -3.64 20.09 3.43
CA GLY A 176 -2.74 19.31 4.25
C GLY A 176 -3.39 18.07 4.88
N SER A 177 -4.69 17.92 4.77
CA SER A 177 -5.40 16.73 5.27
C SER A 177 -5.06 15.48 4.44
N LEU A 178 -5.38 14.31 4.98
CA LEU A 178 -5.08 13.02 4.39
C LEU A 178 -6.37 12.32 3.93
N LEU A 179 -6.32 11.75 2.74
CA LEU A 179 -7.34 10.89 2.17
C LEU A 179 -6.80 9.47 2.08
N VAL A 180 -7.39 8.55 2.82
CA VAL A 180 -7.03 7.12 2.82
C VAL A 180 -8.00 6.36 1.95
N LEU A 181 -7.52 5.78 0.86
CA LEU A 181 -8.34 5.00 -0.07
C LEU A 181 -8.27 3.54 0.29
N ALA A 182 -9.42 2.93 0.54
CA ALA A 182 -9.51 1.56 1.02
C ALA A 182 -10.76 0.85 0.50
N SER A 183 -10.77 -0.47 0.60
CA SER A 183 -11.93 -1.28 0.25
C SER A 183 -12.22 -2.29 1.35
N PHE A 184 -13.51 -2.55 1.60
CA PHE A 184 -13.93 -3.72 2.34
C PHE A 184 -13.98 -4.94 1.43
N TYR A 185 -13.52 -6.06 1.95
CA TYR A 185 -13.63 -7.38 1.33
C TYR A 185 -14.67 -8.22 2.07
N GLY A 186 -15.92 -8.00 1.80
CA GLY A 186 -17.04 -8.66 2.45
C GLY A 186 -18.17 -7.70 2.73
N THR A 187 -19.15 -8.14 3.51
CA THR A 187 -20.24 -7.27 3.97
C THR A 187 -19.78 -6.52 5.22
N PRO A 188 -19.68 -5.18 5.21
CA PRO A 188 -19.29 -4.40 6.39
C PRO A 188 -20.36 -4.37 7.49
N TRP A 189 -21.52 -4.97 7.25
CA TRP A 189 -22.71 -4.92 8.10
C TRP A 189 -23.10 -6.30 8.61
N GLY A 190 -22.63 -6.66 9.77
CA GLY A 190 -22.99 -7.90 10.44
C GLY A 190 -21.91 -8.31 11.45
N ALA A 191 -22.25 -9.18 12.37
CA ALA A 191 -21.33 -9.72 13.36
C ALA A 191 -20.28 -10.63 12.68
N GLY A 192 -19.24 -10.02 12.19
CA GLY A 192 -18.16 -10.64 11.44
C GLY A 192 -18.11 -10.08 10.03
N CYS A 193 -17.20 -9.14 9.80
CA CYS A 193 -16.77 -8.81 8.44
C CYS A 193 -16.08 -10.05 7.86
N GLU A 194 -16.86 -11.04 7.46
CA GLU A 194 -16.32 -12.23 6.83
C GLU A 194 -15.80 -11.85 5.44
N ARG A 195 -14.56 -12.19 5.20
CA ARG A 195 -13.95 -12.03 3.89
C ARG A 195 -14.79 -12.71 2.82
N ALA A 196 -15.13 -11.99 1.76
CA ALA A 196 -15.55 -12.60 0.53
C ALA A 196 -14.38 -13.42 -0.04
N THR A 197 -14.49 -14.73 0.01
CA THR A 197 -13.60 -15.64 -0.68
C THR A 197 -14.37 -16.29 -1.82
N ARG A 198 -13.65 -16.82 -2.81
CA ARG A 198 -14.31 -17.63 -3.86
C ARG A 198 -15.16 -18.76 -3.28
N ASN A 199 -14.80 -19.25 -2.10
CA ASN A 199 -15.52 -20.36 -1.42
C ASN A 199 -16.75 -19.90 -0.63
N THR A 200 -16.92 -18.59 -0.38
CA THR A 200 -18.08 -18.02 0.34
C THR A 200 -19.09 -17.35 -0.59
N MET A 201 -18.83 -17.38 -1.91
CA MET A 201 -19.76 -16.84 -2.89
C MET A 201 -20.91 -17.81 -3.15
N LEU A 202 -22.13 -17.28 -3.11
CA LEU A 202 -23.30 -18.00 -3.54
C LEU A 202 -23.34 -18.13 -5.07
N PRO A 203 -24.01 -19.14 -5.64
CA PRO A 203 -24.21 -19.23 -7.08
C PRO A 203 -24.80 -17.93 -7.64
N GLY A 204 -24.15 -17.35 -8.64
CA GLY A 204 -24.55 -16.09 -9.26
C GLY A 204 -23.97 -14.81 -8.63
N GLU A 205 -23.28 -14.91 -7.49
CA GLU A 205 -22.53 -13.79 -6.94
C GLU A 205 -21.15 -13.72 -7.59
N THR A 206 -20.69 -12.52 -7.87
CA THR A 206 -19.30 -12.26 -8.28
C THR A 206 -18.50 -11.74 -7.08
N TYR A 207 -17.21 -12.00 -7.06
CA TYR A 207 -16.29 -11.48 -6.04
C TYR A 207 -16.40 -9.94 -5.89
N LEU A 208 -16.63 -9.26 -7.00
CA LEU A 208 -16.75 -7.80 -7.07
C LEU A 208 -17.99 -7.25 -6.35
N ASN A 209 -19.10 -7.99 -6.33
CA ASN A 209 -20.32 -7.54 -5.65
C ASN A 209 -20.16 -7.44 -4.14
N LYS A 210 -19.06 -7.98 -3.58
CA LYS A 210 -18.77 -7.96 -2.14
C LYS A 210 -17.65 -7.01 -1.75
N ILE A 211 -17.07 -6.31 -2.71
CA ILE A 211 -16.08 -5.27 -2.45
C ILE A 211 -16.80 -3.93 -2.37
N GLN A 212 -16.51 -3.17 -1.35
CA GLN A 212 -17.03 -1.82 -1.21
C GLN A 212 -15.89 -0.83 -1.06
N THR A 213 -15.87 0.12 -1.97
CA THR A 213 -14.84 1.15 -2.06
C THR A 213 -15.23 2.33 -1.19
N PHE A 214 -14.35 2.75 -0.32
CA PHE A 214 -14.56 3.87 0.59
C PHE A 214 -13.27 4.64 0.82
N PHE A 215 -13.38 5.85 1.37
CA PHE A 215 -12.24 6.57 1.89
C PHE A 215 -12.44 6.93 3.37
N LEU A 216 -11.32 7.11 4.06
CA LEU A 216 -11.26 7.80 5.34
C LEU A 216 -10.60 9.16 5.13
N HIS A 217 -10.99 10.13 5.92
CA HIS A 217 -10.40 11.46 5.93
C HIS A 217 -9.77 11.77 7.29
N SER A 218 -8.58 12.36 7.27
CA SER A 218 -7.88 12.77 8.49
C SER A 218 -7.28 14.16 8.33
N PRO A 219 -7.58 15.10 9.22
CA PRO A 219 -6.99 16.45 9.18
C PRO A 219 -5.53 16.47 9.65
N ASP A 220 -5.08 15.49 10.42
CA ASP A 220 -3.84 15.54 11.19
C ASP A 220 -3.01 14.23 11.20
N GLY A 221 -3.52 13.17 10.54
CA GLY A 221 -2.95 11.83 10.55
C GLY A 221 -3.20 11.06 11.85
N ARG A 222 -3.99 11.60 12.80
CA ARG A 222 -4.32 10.99 14.09
C ARG A 222 -5.80 10.74 14.27
N SER A 223 -6.61 11.71 13.85
CA SER A 223 -8.06 11.63 13.91
C SER A 223 -8.60 11.23 12.54
N PHE A 224 -9.43 10.21 12.47
CA PHE A 224 -9.98 9.70 11.21
C PHE A 224 -11.50 9.71 11.24
N SER A 225 -12.11 10.14 10.15
CA SER A 225 -13.54 10.10 9.90
C SER A 225 -13.89 9.20 8.72
N GLY A 226 -15.07 8.65 8.71
CA GLY A 226 -15.55 7.70 7.70
C GLY A 226 -15.89 6.34 8.31
N PRO A 227 -16.16 5.32 7.51
CA PRO A 227 -15.94 5.24 6.05
C PRO A 227 -16.94 6.08 5.25
N HIS A 228 -16.46 6.77 4.23
CA HIS A 228 -17.26 7.47 3.24
C HIS A 228 -17.27 6.67 1.94
N TYR A 229 -18.43 6.18 1.54
CA TYR A 229 -18.54 5.31 0.36
C TYR A 229 -18.45 6.12 -0.93
N VAL A 230 -17.58 5.70 -1.83
CA VAL A 230 -17.37 6.37 -3.14
C VAL A 230 -18.40 5.88 -4.15
N LEU A 231 -18.59 4.58 -4.23
CA LEU A 231 -19.47 3.91 -5.18
C LEU A 231 -20.28 2.83 -4.44
N PRO A 232 -21.38 3.19 -3.79
CA PRO A 232 -22.18 2.20 -3.06
C PRO A 232 -22.67 1.07 -3.99
N GLY A 233 -22.36 -0.18 -3.60
CA GLY A 233 -22.78 -1.36 -4.36
C GLY A 233 -21.96 -1.70 -5.58
N ILE A 234 -20.93 -0.93 -5.89
CA ILE A 234 -19.98 -1.22 -6.97
C ILE A 234 -18.61 -1.47 -6.34
N GLY A 235 -18.11 -2.70 -6.48
CA GLY A 235 -16.76 -3.04 -6.07
C GLY A 235 -15.75 -2.55 -7.10
N ALA A 236 -14.72 -1.86 -6.64
CA ALA A 236 -13.57 -1.52 -7.46
C ALA A 236 -12.31 -1.98 -6.76
N HIS A 237 -11.44 -2.61 -7.53
CA HIS A 237 -10.07 -2.89 -7.13
C HIS A 237 -9.16 -1.75 -7.59
N GLU A 238 -8.11 -1.52 -6.82
CA GLU A 238 -7.01 -0.65 -7.22
C GLU A 238 -7.49 0.71 -7.71
N TYR A 239 -8.08 1.49 -6.82
CA TYR A 239 -8.51 2.83 -7.15
C TYR A 239 -7.60 3.89 -6.53
N ASP A 240 -7.61 5.04 -7.16
CA ASP A 240 -6.85 6.21 -6.75
C ASP A 240 -7.74 7.45 -6.79
N ALA A 241 -7.27 8.53 -6.18
CA ALA A 241 -7.96 9.82 -6.19
C ALA A 241 -6.99 10.98 -6.43
N ALA A 242 -7.48 12.01 -7.09
CA ALA A 242 -6.78 13.27 -7.28
C ALA A 242 -7.70 14.43 -6.91
N GLU A 243 -7.14 15.43 -6.23
CA GLU A 243 -7.82 16.69 -5.98
C GLU A 243 -7.66 17.61 -7.19
N LEU A 244 -8.77 18.02 -7.78
CA LEU A 244 -8.83 18.94 -8.91
C LEU A 244 -8.58 20.39 -8.45
N SER A 245 -8.32 21.28 -9.42
CA SER A 245 -8.03 22.71 -9.14
C SER A 245 -9.16 23.45 -8.42
N ASP A 246 -10.37 22.97 -8.55
CA ASP A 246 -11.58 23.53 -7.91
C ASP A 246 -11.95 22.85 -6.58
N GLY A 247 -11.08 21.99 -6.05
CA GLY A 247 -11.28 21.28 -4.78
C GLY A 247 -12.14 20.00 -4.89
N ARG A 248 -12.65 19.66 -6.07
CA ARG A 248 -13.34 18.40 -6.26
C ARG A 248 -12.36 17.23 -6.26
N LEU A 249 -12.82 16.09 -5.79
CA LEU A 249 -12.06 14.84 -5.85
C LEU A 249 -12.48 14.02 -7.08
N LEU A 250 -11.50 13.66 -7.90
CA LEU A 250 -11.66 12.70 -8.99
C LEU A 250 -11.20 11.34 -8.49
N PHE A 251 -12.09 10.36 -8.51
CA PHE A 251 -11.76 8.96 -8.24
C PHE A 251 -11.63 8.19 -9.55
N VAL A 252 -10.54 7.44 -9.67
CA VAL A 252 -10.27 6.54 -10.80
C VAL A 252 -10.14 5.13 -10.26
N ALA A 253 -10.98 4.23 -10.73
CA ALA A 253 -11.02 2.85 -10.29
C ALA A 253 -10.79 1.91 -11.45
N GLY A 254 -10.03 0.84 -11.24
CA GLY A 254 -9.90 -0.24 -12.19
C GLY A 254 -11.21 -1.04 -12.26
N ASP A 255 -11.70 -1.29 -13.46
CA ASP A 255 -12.77 -2.26 -13.69
C ASP A 255 -12.13 -3.65 -13.73
N VAL A 256 -12.56 -4.52 -12.82
CA VAL A 256 -12.16 -5.93 -12.85
C VAL A 256 -13.33 -6.70 -13.42
N GLN A 257 -13.32 -6.87 -14.72
CA GLN A 257 -14.21 -7.78 -15.44
C GLN A 257 -13.89 -9.24 -15.15
#